data_cd7d6fd398d00bdeb477c3faffcf8e90
#
_entry.id   cd7d6fd398d00bdeb477c3faffcf8e90
#
_cell.length_a   1.000
_cell.length_b   1.000
_cell.length_c   1.000
_cell.angle_alpha   90.00
_cell.angle_beta   90.00
_cell.angle_gamma   90.00
#
_symmetry.space_group_name_H-M   'P 1'
#
loop_
_entity.id
_entity.type
_entity.pdbx_description
1 polymer ?
#
loop_
_entity_poly.entity_id
_entity_poly.type
_entity_poly.pdbx_seq_one_letter_code
_entity_poly.pdbx_strand_id
1 'polypeptide(L)'
;MVFTGIRRLLKEMANHHNIDILTDFDNIDFKFPKEDEINVFRVIQEALTNAVKHGQANQISFSLKYNSDNLNITLEDNGKGFDVESVFNQDPVTRGLGLSIMEERLRILGGVFNLSSRQDKGTKIIFEIPLRVIE
;
A
#
# COMPACT_ATOMS: atom_id res chain seq x y z
N MET A 1 12.51 -5.12 -15.19
CA MET A 1 11.27 -4.48 -14.74
C MET A 1 11.39 -4.13 -13.27
N VAL A 2 11.08 -2.91 -12.91
CA VAL A 2 11.11 -2.50 -11.50
C VAL A 2 9.93 -3.09 -10.76
N PHE A 3 10.08 -3.18 -9.43
CA PHE A 3 9.04 -3.66 -8.51
C PHE A 3 8.58 -5.09 -8.78
N THR A 4 9.49 -5.94 -9.28
CA THR A 4 9.21 -7.37 -9.46
C THR A 4 8.75 -8.02 -8.16
N GLY A 5 9.33 -7.61 -7.03
CA GLY A 5 8.96 -8.11 -5.72
C GLY A 5 7.51 -7.81 -5.37
N ILE A 6 7.01 -6.64 -5.79
CA ILE A 6 5.61 -6.26 -5.53
C ILE A 6 4.66 -7.17 -6.31
N ARG A 7 4.96 -7.45 -7.57
CA ARG A 7 4.14 -8.35 -8.37
C ARG A 7 4.08 -9.74 -7.76
N ARG A 8 5.24 -10.22 -7.28
CA ARG A 8 5.31 -11.52 -6.61
C ARG A 8 4.49 -11.51 -5.31
N LEU A 9 4.62 -10.45 -4.53
CA LEU A 9 3.88 -10.30 -3.28
C LEU A 9 2.37 -10.37 -3.53
N LEU A 10 1.86 -9.64 -4.52
CA LEU A 10 0.44 -9.63 -4.85
C LEU A 10 -0.03 -11.03 -5.25
N LYS A 11 0.75 -11.71 -6.06
CA LYS A 11 0.41 -13.06 -6.51
C LYS A 11 0.38 -14.05 -5.35
N GLU A 12 1.37 -13.99 -4.47
CA GLU A 12 1.44 -14.85 -3.30
C GLU A 12 0.29 -14.60 -2.34
N MET A 13 -0.05 -13.32 -2.11
CA MET A 13 -1.18 -12.97 -1.26
C MET A 13 -2.50 -13.49 -1.83
N ALA A 14 -2.71 -13.33 -3.12
CA ALA A 14 -3.91 -13.82 -3.79
C ALA A 14 -4.05 -15.32 -3.65
N ASN A 15 -2.98 -16.06 -3.88
CA ASN A 15 -3.00 -17.52 -3.82
C ASN A 15 -3.10 -18.05 -2.40
N HIS A 16 -2.33 -17.47 -1.49
CA HIS A 16 -2.26 -17.96 -0.11
C HIS A 16 -3.56 -17.72 0.65
N HIS A 17 -4.19 -16.58 0.42
CA HIS A 17 -5.41 -16.20 1.14
C HIS A 17 -6.69 -16.43 0.34
N ASN A 18 -6.56 -16.96 -0.88
CA ASN A 18 -7.70 -17.25 -1.77
C ASN A 18 -8.57 -16.00 -1.98
N ILE A 19 -7.92 -14.90 -2.38
CA ILE A 19 -8.59 -13.64 -2.65
C ILE A 19 -8.35 -13.21 -4.08
N ASP A 20 -9.24 -12.37 -4.61
CA ASP A 20 -9.09 -11.79 -5.94
C ASP A 20 -8.35 -10.47 -5.84
N ILE A 21 -7.25 -10.34 -6.55
CA ILE A 21 -6.51 -9.07 -6.63
C ILE A 21 -6.48 -8.63 -8.09
N LEU A 22 -7.13 -7.52 -8.37
CA LEU A 22 -7.07 -6.86 -9.67
C LEU A 22 -5.91 -5.89 -9.67
N THR A 23 -5.04 -5.97 -10.68
CA THR A 23 -3.85 -5.15 -10.74
C THR A 23 -3.84 -4.29 -11.99
N ASP A 24 -3.31 -3.08 -11.85
CA ASP A 24 -3.12 -2.15 -12.95
C ASP A 24 -1.76 -1.47 -12.75
N PHE A 25 -0.76 -2.00 -13.42
CA PHE A 25 0.61 -1.50 -13.34
C PHE A 25 0.97 -0.71 -14.58
N ASP A 26 1.60 0.45 -14.37
CA ASP A 26 2.30 1.11 -15.46
C ASP A 26 3.47 0.25 -15.90
N ASN A 27 3.76 0.28 -17.18
CA ASN A 27 4.93 -0.42 -17.71
C ASN A 27 6.17 0.42 -17.43
N ILE A 28 6.64 0.35 -16.19
CA ILE A 28 7.78 1.13 -15.71
C ILE A 28 9.06 0.32 -15.92
N ASP A 29 9.97 0.87 -16.69
CA ASP A 29 11.27 0.26 -16.95
C ASP A 29 12.39 1.23 -16.56
N PHE A 30 12.21 1.87 -15.41
CA PHE A 30 13.19 2.79 -14.85
C PHE A 30 13.87 2.17 -13.64
N LYS A 31 15.03 2.69 -13.29
CA LYS A 31 15.74 2.30 -12.07
C LYS A 31 15.50 3.36 -11.00
N PHE A 32 15.13 2.89 -9.83
CA PHE A 32 15.01 3.72 -8.64
C PHE A 32 16.07 3.30 -7.62
N PRO A 33 16.44 4.18 -6.68
CA PRO A 33 17.33 3.77 -5.60
C PRO A 33 16.79 2.53 -4.89
N LYS A 34 17.66 1.58 -4.61
CA LYS A 34 17.25 0.30 -4.03
C LYS A 34 16.59 0.48 -2.67
N GLU A 35 17.06 1.43 -1.88
CA GLU A 35 16.45 1.74 -0.59
C GLU A 35 15.00 2.20 -0.74
N ASP A 36 14.73 3.00 -1.78
CA ASP A 36 13.38 3.48 -2.07
C ASP A 36 12.48 2.32 -2.45
N GLU A 37 12.96 1.40 -3.27
CA GLU A 37 12.18 0.21 -3.64
C GLU A 37 11.83 -0.63 -2.42
N ILE A 38 12.77 -0.80 -1.49
CA ILE A 38 12.53 -1.56 -0.26
C ILE A 38 11.46 -0.88 0.61
N ASN A 39 11.57 0.44 0.76
CA ASN A 39 10.59 1.19 1.55
C ASN A 39 9.20 1.16 0.91
N VAL A 40 9.13 1.29 -0.40
CA VAL A 40 7.86 1.18 -1.13
C VAL A 40 7.27 -0.22 -0.93
N PHE A 41 8.09 -1.25 -1.05
CA PHE A 41 7.64 -2.63 -0.84
C PHE A 41 7.04 -2.82 0.56
N ARG A 42 7.70 -2.29 1.60
CA ARG A 42 7.22 -2.42 2.97
C ARG A 42 5.89 -1.71 3.20
N VAL A 43 5.72 -0.53 2.61
CA VAL A 43 4.47 0.22 2.71
C VAL A 43 3.32 -0.59 2.09
N ILE A 44 3.55 -1.14 0.91
CA ILE A 44 2.55 -1.97 0.21
C ILE A 44 2.25 -3.23 1.00
N GLN A 45 3.28 -3.88 1.54
CA GLN A 45 3.13 -5.09 2.32
C GLN A 45 2.23 -4.86 3.55
N GLU A 46 2.42 -3.75 4.25
CA GLU A 46 1.59 -3.41 5.40
C GLU A 46 0.15 -3.13 4.99
N ALA A 47 -0.05 -2.42 3.89
CA ALA A 47 -1.40 -2.13 3.39
C ALA A 47 -2.14 -3.41 2.99
N LEU A 48 -1.46 -4.34 2.33
CA LEU A 48 -2.04 -5.63 1.97
C LEU A 48 -2.38 -6.47 3.20
N THR A 49 -1.48 -6.48 4.18
CA THR A 49 -1.73 -7.20 5.43
C THR A 49 -2.97 -6.65 6.14
N ASN A 50 -3.14 -5.33 6.15
CA ASN A 50 -4.33 -4.73 6.73
C ASN A 50 -5.61 -5.17 6.02
N ALA A 51 -5.59 -5.18 4.69
CA ALA A 51 -6.75 -5.57 3.91
C ALA A 51 -7.13 -7.03 4.17
N VAL A 52 -6.16 -7.92 4.21
CA VAL A 52 -6.41 -9.36 4.28
C VAL A 52 -6.66 -9.81 5.73
N LYS A 53 -5.76 -9.46 6.64
CA LYS A 53 -5.83 -9.97 8.02
C LYS A 53 -6.77 -9.18 8.91
N HIS A 54 -6.74 -7.86 8.83
CA HIS A 54 -7.57 -7.02 9.68
C HIS A 54 -8.92 -6.70 9.03
N GLY A 55 -8.94 -6.47 7.74
CA GLY A 55 -10.16 -6.17 7.00
C GLY A 55 -10.94 -7.40 6.56
N GLN A 56 -10.30 -8.56 6.51
CA GLN A 56 -10.91 -9.79 6.00
C GLN A 56 -11.48 -9.60 4.59
N ALA A 57 -10.77 -8.84 3.77
CA ALA A 57 -11.16 -8.60 2.39
C ALA A 57 -11.03 -9.88 1.56
N ASN A 58 -11.92 -10.05 0.57
CA ASN A 58 -11.79 -11.11 -0.40
C ASN A 58 -11.55 -10.58 -1.81
N GLN A 59 -11.56 -9.26 -1.97
CA GLN A 59 -11.29 -8.61 -3.25
C GLN A 59 -10.49 -7.34 -3.01
N ILE A 60 -9.40 -7.18 -3.77
CA ILE A 60 -8.51 -6.03 -3.66
C ILE A 60 -8.25 -5.50 -5.06
N SER A 61 -8.28 -4.18 -5.24
CA SER A 61 -7.82 -3.51 -6.44
C SER A 61 -6.52 -2.80 -6.12
N PHE A 62 -5.50 -3.02 -6.94
CA PHE A 62 -4.18 -2.44 -6.77
C PHE A 62 -3.75 -1.75 -8.05
N SER A 63 -3.35 -0.48 -7.92
CA SER A 63 -2.89 0.32 -9.06
C SER A 63 -1.55 0.95 -8.72
N LEU A 64 -0.60 0.90 -9.65
CA LEU A 64 0.70 1.53 -9.50
C LEU A 64 1.00 2.31 -10.77
N LYS A 65 1.04 3.64 -10.64
CA LYS A 65 1.25 4.57 -11.75
C LYS A 65 2.42 5.49 -11.45
N TYR A 66 3.18 5.84 -12.47
CA TYR A 66 4.31 6.76 -12.34
C TYR A 66 4.10 7.95 -13.26
N ASN A 67 4.15 9.15 -12.69
CA ASN A 67 3.84 10.37 -13.43
C ASN A 67 4.59 11.56 -12.82
N SER A 68 5.34 12.30 -13.63
CA SER A 68 6.03 13.52 -13.20
C SER A 68 6.88 13.33 -11.94
N ASP A 69 7.68 12.26 -11.91
CA ASP A 69 8.54 11.88 -10.79
C ASP A 69 7.80 11.47 -9.53
N ASN A 70 6.51 11.24 -9.63
CA ASN A 70 5.71 10.74 -8.52
C ASN A 70 5.21 9.34 -8.82
N LEU A 71 5.36 8.46 -7.83
CA LEU A 71 4.76 7.14 -7.85
C LEU A 71 3.43 7.21 -7.12
N ASN A 72 2.37 6.84 -7.79
CA ASN A 72 1.02 6.85 -7.22
C ASN A 72 0.53 5.42 -7.09
N ILE A 73 0.26 5.00 -5.87
CA ILE A 73 -0.20 3.65 -5.57
C ILE A 73 -1.56 3.75 -4.92
N THR A 74 -2.54 3.05 -5.47
CA THR A 74 -3.89 2.99 -4.91
C THR A 74 -4.21 1.55 -4.58
N LEU A 75 -4.66 1.31 -3.36
CA LEU A 75 -5.10 0.01 -2.90
C LEU A 75 -6.48 0.17 -2.29
N GLU A 76 -7.44 -0.57 -2.83
CA GLU A 76 -8.83 -0.53 -2.37
C GLU A 76 -9.31 -1.94 -2.11
N ASP A 77 -9.91 -2.17 -0.95
CA ASP A 77 -10.42 -3.48 -0.58
C ASP A 77 -11.89 -3.42 -0.19
N ASN A 78 -12.55 -4.57 -0.23
CA ASN A 78 -13.94 -4.73 0.14
C ASN A 78 -14.11 -5.32 1.54
N GLY A 79 -13.12 -5.13 2.40
CA GLY A 79 -13.15 -5.67 3.74
C GLY A 79 -14.12 -4.93 4.68
N LYS A 80 -14.00 -5.20 5.96
CA LYS A 80 -14.91 -4.61 6.94
C LYS A 80 -14.59 -3.17 7.32
N GLY A 81 -13.44 -2.66 6.86
CA GLY A 81 -13.07 -1.28 7.14
C GLY A 81 -12.89 -0.98 8.62
N PHE A 82 -12.73 0.29 8.94
CA PHE A 82 -12.59 0.76 10.30
C PHE A 82 -12.88 2.26 10.39
N ASP A 83 -13.07 2.75 11.62
CA ASP A 83 -13.23 4.17 11.88
C ASP A 83 -11.84 4.81 11.92
N VAL A 84 -11.49 5.57 10.88
CA VAL A 84 -10.17 6.18 10.73
C VAL A 84 -9.87 7.12 11.90
N GLU A 85 -10.82 7.96 12.26
CA GLU A 85 -10.64 8.93 13.34
C GLU A 85 -10.36 8.24 14.67
N SER A 86 -11.12 7.20 14.97
CA SER A 86 -10.93 6.43 16.20
C SER A 86 -9.54 5.79 16.26
N VAL A 87 -9.06 5.23 15.15
CA VAL A 87 -7.76 4.58 15.11
C VAL A 87 -6.64 5.60 15.29
N PHE A 88 -6.71 6.74 14.61
CA PHE A 88 -5.67 7.76 14.70
C PHE A 88 -5.66 8.51 16.02
N ASN A 89 -6.75 8.45 16.80
CA ASN A 89 -6.78 9.00 18.15
C ASN A 89 -6.11 8.10 19.18
N GLN A 90 -5.75 6.89 18.80
CA GLN A 90 -5.02 5.99 19.68
C GLN A 90 -3.53 6.34 19.68
N ASP A 91 -2.83 5.89 20.72
CA ASP A 91 -1.39 6.04 20.81
C ASP A 91 -0.72 5.38 19.60
N PRO A 92 0.20 6.09 18.88
CA PRO A 92 0.87 5.52 17.71
C PRO A 92 1.52 4.17 17.96
N VAL A 93 1.98 3.91 19.19
CA VAL A 93 2.63 2.64 19.53
C VAL A 93 1.62 1.49 19.63
N THR A 94 0.38 1.77 20.05
CA THR A 94 -0.63 0.75 20.36
C THR A 94 -1.73 0.63 19.33
N ARG A 95 -1.86 1.57 18.38
CA ARG A 95 -3.00 1.59 17.47
C ARG A 95 -3.07 0.44 16.46
N GLY A 96 -2.01 -0.32 16.27
CA GLY A 96 -2.00 -1.46 15.35
C GLY A 96 -2.13 -1.07 13.88
N LEU A 97 -2.49 -2.04 13.02
CA LEU A 97 -2.67 -1.87 11.58
C LEU A 97 -1.39 -1.48 10.83
N GLY A 98 -0.23 -1.51 11.50
CA GLY A 98 1.03 -1.13 10.87
C GLY A 98 1.09 0.32 10.39
N LEU A 99 0.17 1.17 10.84
CA LEU A 99 0.09 2.56 10.38
C LEU A 99 1.35 3.35 10.75
N SER A 100 1.92 3.11 11.92
CA SER A 100 3.15 3.77 12.34
C SER A 100 4.33 3.38 11.45
N ILE A 101 4.38 2.11 11.02
CA ILE A 101 5.41 1.63 10.10
C ILE A 101 5.25 2.30 8.74
N MET A 102 4.02 2.38 8.23
CA MET A 102 3.75 3.05 6.96
C MET A 102 4.13 4.53 7.01
N GLU A 103 3.74 5.21 8.08
CA GLU A 103 4.08 6.63 8.26
C GLU A 103 5.60 6.85 8.26
N GLU A 104 6.34 6.02 9.01
CA GLU A 104 7.79 6.13 9.09
C GLU A 104 8.44 5.88 7.73
N ARG A 105 8.03 4.83 7.01
CA ARG A 105 8.57 4.52 5.69
C ARG A 105 8.27 5.62 4.68
N LEU A 106 7.04 6.15 4.71
CA LEU A 106 6.66 7.23 3.82
C LEU A 106 7.42 8.51 4.13
N ARG A 107 7.66 8.78 5.41
CA ARG A 107 8.46 9.94 5.82
C ARG A 107 9.86 9.87 5.23
N ILE A 108 10.49 8.70 5.28
CA ILE A 108 11.82 8.48 4.69
C ILE A 108 11.79 8.73 3.18
N LEU A 109 10.71 8.32 2.52
CA LEU A 109 10.54 8.49 1.08
C LEU A 109 10.12 9.91 0.69
N GLY A 110 9.77 10.75 1.65
CA GLY A 110 9.20 12.06 1.36
C GLY A 110 7.78 11.99 0.83
N GLY A 111 7.10 10.85 1.04
CA GLY A 111 5.76 10.61 0.54
C GLY A 111 4.67 10.89 1.55
N VAL A 112 3.45 10.83 1.07
CA VAL A 112 2.25 11.01 1.89
C VAL A 112 1.23 9.94 1.53
N PHE A 113 0.27 9.72 2.42
CA PHE A 113 -0.84 8.83 2.11
C PHE A 113 -2.17 9.45 2.50
N ASN A 114 -3.20 9.01 1.82
CA ASN A 114 -4.58 9.41 2.06
C ASN A 114 -5.38 8.14 2.30
N LEU A 115 -6.02 8.05 3.45
CA LEU A 115 -6.72 6.86 3.92
C LEU A 115 -8.19 7.16 4.09
N SER A 116 -9.03 6.37 3.41
CA SER A 116 -10.49 6.44 3.53
C SER A 116 -11.01 5.07 3.94
N SER A 117 -11.71 5.01 5.06
CA SER A 117 -12.30 3.76 5.51
C SER A 117 -13.54 4.06 6.35
N ARG A 118 -14.51 3.18 6.26
CA ARG A 118 -15.70 3.21 7.10
C ARG A 118 -16.04 1.78 7.48
N GLN A 119 -16.62 1.62 8.64
CA GLN A 119 -17.03 0.30 9.10
C GLN A 119 -17.96 -0.36 8.08
N ASP A 120 -17.65 -1.59 7.69
CA ASP A 120 -18.40 -2.40 6.72
C ASP A 120 -18.40 -1.87 5.28
N LYS A 121 -17.53 -0.89 4.97
CA LYS A 121 -17.43 -0.30 3.62
C LYS A 121 -16.07 -0.48 2.96
N GLY A 122 -15.18 -1.26 3.58
CA GLY A 122 -13.85 -1.45 3.05
C GLY A 122 -12.93 -0.28 3.31
N THR A 123 -11.75 -0.33 2.69
CA THR A 123 -10.70 0.66 2.88
C THR A 123 -10.07 1.01 1.56
N LYS A 124 -9.79 2.29 1.37
CA LYS A 124 -9.04 2.79 0.22
C LYS A 124 -7.87 3.59 0.75
N ILE A 125 -6.66 3.25 0.29
CA ILE A 125 -5.47 3.99 0.64
C ILE A 125 -4.73 4.39 -0.64
N ILE A 126 -4.30 5.64 -0.67
CA ILE A 126 -3.56 6.21 -1.80
C ILE A 126 -2.23 6.71 -1.28
N PHE A 127 -1.14 6.24 -1.89
CA PHE A 127 0.21 6.71 -1.58
C PHE A 127 0.70 7.59 -2.72
N GLU A 128 1.25 8.75 -2.39
CA GLU A 128 1.96 9.61 -3.33
C GLU A 128 3.41 9.70 -2.87
N ILE A 129 4.32 9.19 -3.68
CA ILE A 129 5.72 9.06 -3.32
C ILE A 129 6.58 9.71 -4.39
N PRO A 130 7.34 10.78 -4.05
CA PRO A 130 8.26 11.39 -5.02
C PRO A 130 9.50 10.51 -5.15
N LEU A 131 9.61 9.79 -6.25
CA LEU A 131 10.76 8.97 -6.56
C LEU A 131 11.46 9.51 -7.79
N ARG A 132 12.79 9.47 -7.76
CA ARG A 132 13.60 9.89 -8.89
C ARG A 132 14.26 8.69 -9.52
N VAL A 133 14.25 8.67 -10.85
CA VAL A 133 14.92 7.64 -11.63
C VAL A 133 16.43 7.82 -11.51
N ILE A 134 17.17 6.72 -11.35
CA ILE A 134 18.62 6.70 -11.41
C ILE A 134 19.04 6.66 -12.87
N GLU A 135 19.86 7.60 -13.28
CA GLU A 135 20.43 7.64 -14.64
C GLU A 135 21.64 6.75 -14.78
#